data_1363c73cbea6f9bfcb4333016cf6a266
#
_entry.id   1363c73cbea6f9bfcb4333016cf6a266
#
_cell.length_a   1.000
_cell.length_b   1.000
_cell.length_c   1.000
_cell.angle_alpha   90.00
_cell.angle_beta   90.00
_cell.angle_gamma   90.00
#
_symmetry.space_group_name_H-M   'P 1'
#
loop_
_entity.id
_entity.type
_entity.pdbx_description
1 polymer ?
#
loop_
_entity_poly.entity_id
_entity_poly.type
_entity_poly.pdbx_seq_one_letter_code
_entity_poly.pdbx_strand_id
1 'polypeptide(L)'
;MRNIHKNIPTLFKPYPWKIVETEFSEASNKNNETIFTIANGYMGVRGFFEEGFYGVADNTDTTTLINGIYEYFDYHHIWRRPGFPGRYHSIINQCNPYEVKVYVD
;
A
#
# COMPACT_ATOMS: atom_id res chain seq x y z
N MET A 1 28.87 18.46 0.21
CA MET A 1 27.50 17.91 0.10
C MET A 1 27.27 17.45 -1.35
N ARG A 2 27.18 16.15 -1.59
CA ARG A 2 26.87 15.63 -2.93
C ARG A 2 25.38 15.86 -3.20
N ASN A 3 25.07 16.59 -4.27
CA ASN A 3 23.71 16.74 -4.80
C ASN A 3 23.17 15.38 -5.26
N ILE A 4 22.46 14.68 -4.38
CA ILE A 4 21.83 13.38 -4.66
C ILE A 4 20.53 13.54 -5.47
N HIS A 5 20.10 14.77 -5.75
CA HIS A 5 18.82 15.03 -6.43
C HIS A 5 18.92 15.18 -7.97
N LYS A 6 20.02 14.75 -8.59
CA LYS A 6 20.12 14.75 -10.04
C LYS A 6 19.57 13.43 -10.60
N ASN A 7 18.41 13.55 -11.23
CA ASN A 7 17.77 12.57 -12.13
C ASN A 7 17.09 11.35 -11.49
N ILE A 8 16.18 11.58 -10.55
CA ILE A 8 15.06 10.65 -10.40
C ILE A 8 14.05 11.08 -11.47
N PRO A 9 13.79 10.25 -12.50
CA PRO A 9 12.72 10.58 -13.44
C PRO A 9 11.42 10.70 -12.63
N THR A 10 10.76 11.83 -12.70
CA THR A 10 9.46 12.03 -12.09
C THR A 10 8.47 11.23 -12.91
N LEU A 11 8.19 10.01 -12.48
CA LEU A 11 7.17 9.11 -13.05
C LEU A 11 5.76 9.71 -12.96
N PHE A 12 5.61 10.77 -12.15
CA PHE A 12 4.34 11.42 -11.88
C PHE A 12 4.40 12.88 -12.30
N LYS A 13 3.42 13.31 -13.09
CA LYS A 13 3.24 14.74 -13.39
C LYS A 13 2.49 15.41 -12.26
N PRO A 14 2.99 16.56 -11.74
CA PRO A 14 2.25 17.32 -10.75
C PRO A 14 1.06 18.03 -11.40
N TYR A 15 -0.13 17.74 -10.89
CA TYR A 15 -1.37 18.43 -11.21
C TYR A 15 -2.00 18.98 -9.92
N PRO A 16 -2.74 20.10 -9.95
CA PRO A 16 -3.30 20.69 -8.73
C PRO A 16 -4.21 19.77 -7.90
N TRP A 17 -4.92 18.85 -8.57
CA TRP A 17 -5.97 18.03 -7.93
C TRP A 17 -5.88 16.55 -8.24
N LYS A 18 -4.83 16.11 -8.89
CA LYS A 18 -4.66 14.70 -9.25
C LYS A 18 -3.19 14.30 -9.34
N ILE A 19 -2.93 13.04 -9.08
CA ILE A 19 -1.67 12.38 -9.38
C ILE A 19 -1.91 11.49 -10.60
N VAL A 20 -1.01 11.53 -11.56
CA VAL A 20 -1.11 10.75 -12.79
C VAL A 20 0.17 9.98 -13.01
N GLU A 21 0.06 8.66 -13.08
CA GLU A 21 1.10 7.78 -13.59
C GLU A 21 1.04 7.80 -15.12
N THR A 22 2.14 8.15 -15.77
CA THR A 22 2.18 8.30 -17.24
C THR A 22 2.55 7.00 -17.93
N GLU A 23 3.25 6.11 -17.25
CA GLU A 23 3.69 4.82 -17.76
C GLU A 23 3.60 3.79 -16.66
N PHE A 24 2.90 2.69 -16.92
CA PHE A 24 2.82 1.57 -16.00
C PHE A 24 4.13 0.78 -16.00
N SER A 25 4.64 0.50 -14.82
CA SER A 25 5.77 -0.41 -14.61
C SER A 25 5.44 -1.38 -13.50
N GLU A 26 5.36 -2.66 -13.83
CA GLU A 26 5.09 -3.71 -12.85
C GLU A 26 6.11 -3.73 -11.70
N ALA A 27 7.39 -3.52 -12.00
CA ALA A 27 8.44 -3.48 -10.98
C ALA A 27 8.29 -2.34 -9.97
N SER A 28 7.62 -1.25 -10.36
CA SER A 28 7.37 -0.08 -9.51
C SER A 28 5.98 -0.09 -8.87
N ASN A 29 5.14 -1.07 -9.18
CA ASN A 29 3.72 -1.06 -8.81
C ASN A 29 3.50 -0.92 -7.30
N LYS A 30 4.23 -1.64 -6.45
CA LYS A 30 4.12 -1.50 -4.98
C LYS A 30 4.39 -0.09 -4.48
N ASN A 31 5.37 0.60 -5.08
CA ASN A 31 5.67 1.98 -4.73
C ASN A 31 4.55 2.91 -5.20
N ASN A 32 4.03 2.67 -6.40
CA ASN A 32 2.94 3.44 -6.98
C ASN A 32 1.65 3.27 -6.17
N GLU A 33 1.31 2.06 -5.74
CA GLU A 33 0.20 1.79 -4.83
C GLU A 33 0.29 2.63 -3.54
N THR A 34 1.50 2.85 -3.02
CA THR A 34 1.71 3.71 -1.85
C THR A 34 1.41 5.18 -2.18
N ILE A 35 1.85 5.66 -3.34
CA ILE A 35 1.62 7.05 -3.78
C ILE A 35 0.13 7.32 -4.03
N PHE A 36 -0.60 6.34 -4.55
CA PHE A 36 -2.03 6.41 -4.78
C PHE A 36 -2.90 6.06 -3.56
N THR A 37 -2.32 5.96 -2.38
CA THR A 37 -3.06 5.71 -1.14
C THR A 37 -4.02 6.85 -0.84
N ILE A 38 -5.27 6.52 -0.54
CA ILE A 38 -6.31 7.44 -0.12
C ILE A 38 -6.75 7.09 1.30
N ALA A 39 -6.87 8.09 2.16
CA ALA A 39 -7.32 7.89 3.53
C ALA A 39 -8.15 9.09 4.03
N ASN A 40 -9.08 8.81 4.94
CA ASN A 40 -9.94 9.83 5.58
C ASN A 40 -9.78 9.90 7.11
N GLY A 41 -8.75 9.24 7.65
CA GLY A 41 -8.50 9.14 9.09
C GLY A 41 -9.22 7.97 9.78
N TYR A 42 -10.23 7.37 9.14
CA TYR A 42 -10.92 6.17 9.61
C TYR A 42 -10.57 4.95 8.77
N MET A 43 -10.58 5.08 7.49
CA MET A 43 -10.23 4.04 6.53
C MET A 43 -9.12 4.55 5.61
N GLY A 44 -8.17 3.69 5.31
CA GLY A 44 -7.12 3.91 4.32
C GLY A 44 -7.08 2.77 3.33
N VAL A 45 -6.96 3.10 2.05
CA VAL A 45 -6.87 2.13 0.96
C VAL A 45 -5.65 2.46 0.12
N ARG A 46 -4.76 1.49 -0.09
CA ARG A 46 -3.65 1.63 -1.03
C ARG A 46 -4.20 1.66 -2.46
N GLY A 47 -3.48 2.33 -3.35
CA GLY A 47 -3.82 2.31 -4.76
C GLY A 47 -3.84 0.87 -5.31
N PHE A 48 -4.80 0.58 -6.16
CA PHE A 48 -4.93 -0.72 -6.81
C PHE A 48 -5.70 -0.55 -8.12
N PHE A 49 -5.66 -1.59 -8.93
CA PHE A 49 -6.47 -1.64 -10.14
C PHE A 49 -7.88 -2.11 -9.82
N GLU A 50 -8.88 -1.39 -10.31
CA GLU A 50 -10.30 -1.71 -10.12
C GLU A 50 -10.67 -3.13 -10.59
N GLU A 51 -10.04 -3.58 -11.67
CA GLU A 51 -10.24 -4.90 -12.24
C GLU A 51 -9.37 -5.99 -11.60
N GLY A 52 -8.49 -5.62 -10.68
CA GLY A 52 -7.48 -6.48 -10.08
C GLY A 52 -6.13 -6.42 -10.77
N PHE A 53 -5.11 -6.94 -10.10
CA PHE A 53 -3.75 -7.00 -10.61
C PHE A 53 -3.46 -8.40 -11.19
N TYR A 54 -3.07 -8.46 -12.46
CA TYR A 54 -2.79 -9.70 -13.19
C TYR A 54 -1.30 -9.99 -13.39
N GLY A 55 -0.43 -9.21 -12.78
CA GLY A 55 1.01 -9.41 -12.81
C GLY A 55 1.51 -10.40 -11.76
N VAL A 56 2.81 -10.39 -11.52
CA VAL A 56 3.44 -11.22 -10.48
C VAL A 56 2.95 -10.78 -9.09
N ALA A 57 2.46 -11.74 -8.29
CA ALA A 57 1.87 -11.48 -6.96
C ALA A 57 2.80 -10.66 -6.03
N ASP A 58 4.11 -10.85 -6.16
CA ASP A 58 5.10 -10.11 -5.36
C ASP A 58 5.20 -8.62 -5.74
N ASN A 59 4.61 -8.20 -6.85
CA ASN A 59 4.64 -6.82 -7.33
C ASN A 59 3.38 -6.03 -6.97
N THR A 60 2.52 -6.56 -6.13
CA THR A 60 1.35 -5.86 -5.56
C THR A 60 1.28 -6.08 -4.06
N ASP A 61 0.70 -5.13 -3.36
CA ASP A 61 0.48 -5.18 -1.91
C ASP A 61 -0.81 -4.42 -1.57
N THR A 62 -1.91 -4.95 -2.10
CA THR A 62 -3.24 -4.36 -1.87
C THR A 62 -3.59 -4.41 -0.40
N THR A 63 -3.91 -3.27 0.15
CA THR A 63 -4.18 -3.13 1.58
C THR A 63 -5.34 -2.17 1.82
N THR A 64 -6.31 -2.63 2.58
CA THR A 64 -7.38 -1.81 3.14
C THR A 64 -7.32 -1.89 4.66
N LEU A 65 -7.14 -0.75 5.31
CA LEU A 65 -7.03 -0.63 6.75
C LEU A 65 -8.23 0.14 7.29
N ILE A 66 -8.88 -0.39 8.31
CA ILE A 66 -10.00 0.25 8.99
C ILE A 66 -9.62 0.47 10.45
N ASN A 67 -9.75 1.70 10.94
CA ASN A 67 -9.48 2.02 12.32
C ASN A 67 -10.44 1.26 13.26
N GLY A 68 -9.89 0.66 14.31
CA GLY A 68 -10.66 -0.12 15.27
C GLY A 68 -10.74 -1.62 14.98
N ILE A 69 -10.22 -2.08 13.83
CA ILE A 69 -10.16 -3.50 13.51
C ILE A 69 -8.71 -3.97 13.71
N TYR A 70 -8.47 -4.61 14.84
CA TYR A 70 -7.14 -5.04 15.26
C TYR A 70 -7.12 -6.51 15.60
N GLU A 71 -5.96 -7.13 15.45
CA GLU A 71 -5.64 -8.45 15.95
C GLU A 71 -4.47 -8.37 16.93
N TYR A 72 -4.45 -9.29 17.89
CA TYR A 72 -3.39 -9.42 18.86
C TYR A 72 -2.39 -10.46 18.42
N PHE A 73 -1.12 -10.07 18.41
CA PHE A 73 -0.01 -10.96 18.12
C PHE A 73 0.90 -11.07 19.32
N ASP A 74 1.30 -12.31 19.65
CA ASP A 74 2.36 -12.54 20.61
C ASP A 74 3.73 -12.33 19.94
N TYR A 75 4.59 -11.58 20.62
CA TYR A 75 5.93 -11.32 20.11
C TYR A 75 6.86 -12.50 20.44
N HIS A 76 7.09 -13.35 19.45
CA HIS A 76 7.96 -14.54 19.58
C HIS A 76 9.36 -14.28 19.04
N HIS A 77 10.06 -13.26 19.52
CA HIS A 77 11.45 -13.05 19.12
C HIS A 77 12.40 -13.67 20.14
N ILE A 78 13.39 -14.43 19.63
CA ILE A 78 14.42 -15.10 20.45
C ILE A 78 15.22 -14.09 21.29
N TRP A 79 15.35 -12.86 20.81
CA TRP A 79 16.02 -11.74 21.48
C TRP A 79 15.01 -10.65 21.84
N ARG A 80 14.37 -10.79 23.00
CA ARG A 80 13.58 -9.70 23.56
C ARG A 80 14.52 -8.57 23.96
N ARG A 81 14.45 -7.44 23.24
CA ARG A 81 15.11 -6.23 23.70
C ARG A 81 14.34 -5.67 24.91
N PRO A 82 15.03 -5.19 25.96
CA PRO A 82 14.38 -4.54 27.08
C PRO A 82 13.45 -3.41 26.58
N GLY A 83 12.22 -3.36 27.09
CA GLY A 83 11.25 -2.35 26.70
C GLY A 83 10.29 -2.73 25.57
N PHE A 84 10.48 -3.86 24.89
CA PHE A 84 9.51 -4.34 23.92
C PHE A 84 8.35 -5.08 24.61
N PRO A 85 7.09 -4.79 24.22
CA PRO A 85 5.94 -5.48 24.77
C PRO A 85 5.92 -6.95 24.38
N GLY A 86 5.34 -7.80 25.23
CA GLY A 86 5.17 -9.23 24.91
C GLY A 86 4.07 -9.49 23.87
N ARG A 87 3.19 -8.52 23.66
CA ARG A 87 2.10 -8.55 22.69
C ARG A 87 1.99 -7.20 22.00
N TYR A 88 1.55 -7.20 20.76
CA TYR A 88 1.25 -5.98 20.04
C TYR A 88 -0.09 -6.11 19.30
N HIS A 89 -0.73 -4.98 19.08
CA HIS A 89 -1.89 -4.87 18.20
C HIS A 89 -1.41 -4.58 16.79
N SER A 90 -2.00 -5.23 15.81
CA SER A 90 -1.85 -4.87 14.41
C SER A 90 -3.21 -4.64 13.79
N ILE A 91 -3.32 -3.59 12.99
CA ILE A 91 -4.48 -3.41 12.12
C ILE A 91 -4.42 -4.51 11.07
N ILE A 92 -5.52 -5.24 10.90
CA ILE A 92 -5.59 -6.30 9.91
C ILE A 92 -6.08 -5.78 8.57
N ASN A 93 -5.48 -6.31 7.51
CA ASN A 93 -5.89 -6.02 6.14
C ASN A 93 -7.32 -6.53 5.91
N GLN A 94 -8.15 -5.69 5.34
CA GLN A 94 -9.54 -5.99 4.98
C GLN A 94 -9.66 -6.24 3.48
N CYS A 95 -10.82 -6.74 3.05
CA CYS A 95 -11.11 -6.88 1.63
C CYS A 95 -11.06 -5.53 0.90
N ASN A 96 -10.74 -5.57 -0.39
CA ASN A 96 -10.76 -4.40 -1.23
C ASN A 96 -12.21 -3.98 -1.51
N PRO A 97 -12.66 -2.79 -1.05
CA PRO A 97 -14.05 -2.37 -1.24
C PRO A 97 -14.35 -1.82 -2.63
N TYR A 98 -13.34 -1.65 -3.47
CA TYR A 98 -13.48 -1.03 -4.81
C TYR A 98 -13.22 -2.02 -5.95
N GLU A 99 -12.96 -3.29 -5.64
CA GLU A 99 -12.75 -4.30 -6.67
C GLU A 99 -14.07 -4.66 -7.36
N VAL A 100 -14.13 -4.44 -8.67
CA VAL A 100 -15.29 -4.75 -9.50
C VAL A 100 -14.90 -5.79 -10.53
N LYS A 101 -15.59 -6.93 -10.54
CA LYS A 101 -15.40 -7.98 -11.53
C LYS A 101 -16.69 -8.17 -12.34
N VAL A 102 -16.57 -8.07 -13.65
CA VAL A 102 -17.67 -8.33 -14.57
C VAL A 102 -17.42 -9.67 -15.24
N TYR A 103 -18.37 -10.58 -15.09
CA TYR A 103 -18.36 -11.87 -15.76
C TYR A 103 -19.40 -11.85 -16.88
N VAL A 104 -19.02 -12.29 -18.06
CA VAL A 104 -19.91 -12.42 -19.22
C VAL A 104 -19.98 -13.90 -19.55
N ASP A 105 -21.19 -14.45 -19.56
CA ASP A 105 -21.47 -15.84 -19.95
C ASP A 105 -21.51 -16.01 -21.49
#